data_bab097aeaf10b005cbd3f75dde3dfc10
#
_entry.id   bab097aeaf10b005cbd3f75dde3dfc10
#
_cell.length_a   1.000
_cell.length_b   1.000
_cell.length_c   1.000
_cell.angle_alpha   90.00
_cell.angle_beta   90.00
_cell.angle_gamma   90.00
#
_symmetry.space_group_name_H-M   'P 1'
#
loop_
_entity.id
_entity.type
_entity.pdbx_description
1 polymer ?
#
loop_
_entity_poly.entity_id
_entity_poly.type
_entity_poly.pdbx_seq_one_letter_code
_entity_poly.pdbx_strand_id
1 'polypeptide(L)' 'VTEQEPLPPDNPLWKAPNLIITPHRAGASQHRHRKILQFYRQNLERYLKGEKPLNVIDKRRGY' A
#
# COMPACT_ATOMS: atom_id res chain seq x y z
N VAL A 1 -1.90 4.87 -9.71
CA VAL A 1 -1.73 6.12 -8.94
C VAL A 1 -1.24 7.24 -9.85
N THR A 2 -1.50 8.47 -9.49
CA THR A 2 -1.05 9.64 -10.21
C THR A 2 0.18 10.25 -9.54
N GLU A 3 0.96 11.03 -10.29
CA GLU A 3 2.16 11.69 -9.76
C GLU A 3 1.83 12.59 -8.57
N GLN A 4 0.69 13.30 -8.66
CA GLN A 4 0.16 14.10 -7.56
C GLN A 4 -1.19 13.54 -7.11
N GLU A 5 -1.36 13.34 -5.82
CA GLU A 5 -2.60 12.89 -5.18
C GLU A 5 -2.96 13.77 -3.99
N PRO A 6 -4.22 14.19 -3.87
CA PRO A 6 -5.34 13.98 -4.80
C PRO A 6 -5.08 14.63 -6.17
N LEU A 7 -5.63 14.01 -7.24
CA LEU A 7 -5.50 14.56 -8.60
C LEU A 7 -6.13 15.95 -8.68
N PRO A 8 -5.37 16.99 -9.06
CA PRO A 8 -5.90 18.34 -9.16
C PRO A 8 -7.09 18.44 -10.12
N PRO A 9 -8.09 19.30 -9.83
CA PRO A 9 -9.31 19.40 -10.63
C PRO A 9 -9.08 19.88 -12.07
N ASP A 10 -7.99 20.58 -12.32
CA ASP A 10 -7.58 21.09 -13.63
C ASP A 10 -6.67 20.13 -14.40
N ASN A 11 -6.32 18.96 -13.80
CA ASN A 11 -5.44 18.01 -14.45
C ASN A 11 -6.10 17.42 -15.71
N PRO A 12 -5.39 17.37 -16.86
CA PRO A 12 -5.94 16.90 -18.12
C PRO A 12 -6.38 15.43 -18.11
N LEU A 13 -5.94 14.62 -17.16
CA LEU A 13 -6.39 13.25 -17.01
C LEU A 13 -7.91 13.13 -16.81
N TRP A 14 -8.56 14.14 -16.20
CA TRP A 14 -10.02 14.15 -16.04
C TRP A 14 -10.80 14.12 -17.36
N LYS A 15 -10.18 14.60 -18.44
CA LYS A 15 -10.78 14.71 -19.77
C LYS A 15 -10.17 13.73 -20.77
N ALA A 16 -9.27 12.85 -20.32
CA ALA A 16 -8.62 11.89 -21.22
C ALA A 16 -9.63 10.87 -21.76
N PRO A 17 -9.64 10.58 -23.07
CA PRO A 17 -10.53 9.60 -23.65
C PRO A 17 -10.18 8.18 -23.18
N ASN A 18 -11.19 7.33 -23.10
CA ASN A 18 -11.04 5.92 -22.70
C ASN A 18 -10.33 5.70 -21.36
N LEU A 19 -10.48 6.65 -20.43
CA LEU A 19 -9.91 6.61 -19.10
C LEU A 19 -11.00 6.58 -18.04
N ILE A 20 -10.91 5.62 -17.11
CA ILE A 20 -11.72 5.57 -15.91
C ILE A 20 -10.81 5.87 -14.72
N ILE A 21 -11.16 6.88 -13.94
CA ILE A 21 -10.44 7.25 -12.72
C ILE A 21 -11.25 6.78 -11.53
N THR A 22 -10.60 6.03 -10.66
CA THR A 22 -11.17 5.57 -9.39
C THR A 22 -10.39 6.17 -8.22
N PRO A 23 -10.99 6.27 -7.03
CA PRO A 23 -10.23 6.65 -5.84
C PRO A 23 -9.04 5.74 -5.59
N HIS A 24 -7.97 6.27 -4.98
CA HIS A 24 -6.80 5.48 -4.57
C HIS A 24 -7.19 4.47 -3.48
N ARG A 25 -7.60 3.28 -3.87
CA ARG A 25 -8.09 2.22 -2.99
C ARG A 25 -7.49 0.84 -3.28
N ALA A 26 -6.36 0.77 -3.94
CA ALA A 26 -5.71 -0.49 -4.29
C ALA A 26 -5.41 -1.38 -3.07
N GLY A 27 -5.17 -0.78 -1.90
CA GLY A 27 -5.00 -1.51 -0.65
C GLY A 27 -6.30 -2.04 -0.03
N ALA A 28 -7.47 -1.65 -0.53
CA ALA A 28 -8.75 -2.12 0.00
C ALA A 28 -9.12 -3.48 -0.62
N SER A 29 -9.11 -4.53 0.20
CA SER A 29 -9.45 -5.89 -0.22
C SER A 29 -10.25 -6.57 0.90
N GLN A 30 -11.25 -7.38 0.53
CA GLN A 30 -11.99 -8.21 1.47
C GLN A 30 -11.08 -9.17 2.26
N HIS A 31 -9.91 -9.49 1.72
CA HIS A 31 -8.94 -10.37 2.38
C HIS A 31 -7.87 -9.63 3.19
N ARG A 32 -7.87 -8.29 3.16
CA ARG A 32 -6.83 -7.47 3.77
C ARG A 32 -6.65 -7.75 5.26
N HIS A 33 -7.73 -7.74 6.02
CA HIS A 33 -7.66 -7.94 7.48
C HIS A 33 -7.02 -9.28 7.83
N ARG A 34 -7.45 -10.36 7.19
CA ARG A 34 -6.88 -11.68 7.41
C ARG A 34 -5.40 -11.75 7.07
N LYS A 35 -5.00 -11.20 5.92
CA LYS A 35 -3.60 -11.18 5.50
C LYS A 35 -2.73 -10.35 6.44
N ILE A 36 -3.21 -9.20 6.88
CA ILE A 36 -2.49 -8.35 7.83
C ILE A 36 -2.28 -9.08 9.16
N LEU A 37 -3.33 -9.70 9.71
CA LEU A 37 -3.23 -10.44 10.97
C LEU A 37 -2.24 -11.62 10.87
N GLN A 38 -2.28 -12.36 9.77
CA GLN A 38 -1.31 -13.44 9.52
C GLN A 38 0.13 -12.91 9.47
N PHE A 39 0.33 -11.78 8.79
CA PHE A 39 1.64 -11.14 8.66
C PHE A 39 2.17 -10.62 10.01
N TYR A 40 1.33 -9.96 10.80
CA TYR A 40 1.68 -9.51 12.15
C TYR A 40 2.04 -10.68 13.06
N ARG A 41 1.25 -11.74 13.01
CA ARG A 41 1.53 -12.96 13.79
C ARG A 41 2.91 -13.53 13.44
N GLN A 42 3.21 -13.69 12.15
CA GLN A 42 4.51 -14.18 11.71
C GLN A 42 5.66 -13.29 12.19
N ASN A 43 5.51 -11.98 12.08
CA ASN A 43 6.52 -11.03 12.54
C ASN A 43 6.70 -11.06 14.06
N LEU A 44 5.61 -11.20 14.81
CA LEU A 44 5.68 -11.32 16.26
C LEU A 44 6.40 -12.61 16.68
N GLU A 45 6.09 -13.72 16.04
CA GLU A 45 6.76 -15.02 16.29
C GLU A 45 8.28 -14.91 16.00
N ARG A 46 8.66 -14.27 14.89
CA ARG A 46 10.06 -14.02 14.54
C ARG A 46 10.75 -13.12 15.56
N TYR A 47 10.09 -12.03 15.96
CA TYR A 47 10.62 -11.12 16.98
C TYR A 47 10.89 -11.83 18.31
N LEU A 48 9.95 -12.65 18.78
CA LEU A 48 10.10 -13.40 20.02
C LEU A 48 11.23 -14.44 19.97
N LYS A 49 11.55 -14.95 18.79
CA LYS A 49 12.67 -15.87 18.54
C LYS A 49 14.00 -15.15 18.29
N GLY A 50 14.04 -13.82 18.28
CA GLY A 50 15.23 -13.03 17.91
C GLY A 50 15.58 -13.07 16.43
N GLU A 51 14.65 -13.50 15.57
CA GLU A 51 14.83 -13.52 14.12
C GLU A 51 14.50 -12.15 13.50
N LYS A 52 15.09 -11.88 12.33
CA LYS A 52 14.81 -10.65 11.57
C LYS A 52 13.34 -10.65 11.13
N PRO A 53 12.57 -9.56 11.41
CA PRO A 53 11.22 -9.40 10.89
C PRO A 53 11.16 -9.39 9.37
N LEU A 54 10.00 -9.74 8.81
CA LEU A 54 9.70 -9.60 7.39
C LEU A 54 9.40 -8.13 7.06
N ASN A 55 9.62 -7.75 5.81
CA ASN A 55 9.32 -6.40 5.29
C ASN A 55 9.90 -5.25 6.13
N VAL A 56 11.15 -5.40 6.56
CA VAL A 56 11.86 -4.33 7.26
C VAL A 56 12.10 -3.18 6.29
N ILE A 57 11.61 -2.00 6.67
CA ILE A 57 11.78 -0.78 5.88
C ILE A 57 13.22 -0.26 6.03
N ASP A 58 13.88 -0.05 4.90
CA ASP A 58 15.13 0.69 4.85
C ASP A 58 14.81 2.20 4.85
N LYS A 59 15.08 2.85 5.97
CA LYS A 59 14.78 4.29 6.13
C LYS A 59 15.52 5.20 5.14
N ARG A 60 16.63 4.74 4.56
CA ARG A 60 17.37 5.51 3.55
C ARG A 60 16.67 5.45 2.20
N ARG A 61 16.06 4.31 1.89
CA ARG A 61 15.30 4.08 0.64
C ARG A 61 13.85 4.55 0.75
N GLY A 62 13.28 4.59 1.95
CA GLY A 62 11.88 4.91 2.19
C GLY A 62 10.92 3.71 2.00
N TYR A 63 11.45 2.54 1.74
CA TYR A 63 10.66 1.33 1.59
C TYR A 63 11.46 0.08 1.99
#